data_1b7abe372002b15c3b5d1e9011ba0d3a
#
_entry.id   1b7abe372002b15c3b5d1e9011ba0d3a
#
_cell.length_a   1.000
_cell.length_b   1.000
_cell.length_c   1.000
_cell.angle_alpha   90.00
_cell.angle_beta   90.00
_cell.angle_gamma   90.00
#
_symmetry.space_group_name_H-M   'P 1'
#
loop_
_entity.id
_entity.type
_entity.pdbx_description
1 polymer ?
#
loop_
_entity_poly.entity_id
_entity_poly.type
_entity_poly.pdbx_seq_one_letter_code
_entity_poly.pdbx_strand_id
1 'polypeptide(L)'
;SAASDGYKRQKFANSLKLRMAMRICYVDKGKSEIMVKEAIDTSNGKLGVMTENSDNAFMPATINPFYMVCYSYNGGETKISADLSSYMNGYQDPRREIYGVTSTFDESENITNGFHGLRVGNEYPIKTGQCYSNVKVEVSSPIMWMNAAEVMFLRAEAALRGWDTEKTPKAYYEAGIRLSFEQLGAKNVEDYLVSTNTPESYKDPLGTYSFSGTPSTISVQWKDGNFEESLERIITQKWIANFPLGLEAWAEFRRTGYPKLMGTASNKSGGDIEEGKFPRRLTYPQDEYKTNSENIRKAVTSLGGDYMHSRIWWDCNPRIEQ
;
A
#
# COMPACT_ATOMS: atom_id res chain seq x y z
N SER A 1 -16.07 20.11 18.75
CA SER A 1 -16.02 21.58 18.79
C SER A 1 -15.09 22.11 17.71
N ALA A 2 -15.27 23.34 17.24
CA ALA A 2 -14.42 23.93 16.20
C ALA A 2 -12.92 23.95 16.58
N ALA A 3 -12.60 24.06 17.86
CA ALA A 3 -11.22 23.98 18.35
C ALA A 3 -10.63 22.57 18.17
N SER A 4 -11.37 21.51 18.49
CA SER A 4 -10.89 20.12 18.29
C SER A 4 -10.69 19.80 16.83
N ASP A 5 -11.50 20.38 15.92
CA ASP A 5 -11.34 20.21 14.47
C ASP A 5 -10.08 20.91 13.96
N GLY A 6 -9.71 22.06 14.51
CA GLY A 6 -8.47 22.78 14.20
C GLY A 6 -7.23 21.96 14.52
N TYR A 7 -7.19 21.32 15.70
CA TYR A 7 -6.11 20.43 16.12
C TYR A 7 -5.92 19.24 15.19
N LYS A 8 -6.99 18.55 14.87
CA LYS A 8 -6.96 17.39 13.98
C LYS A 8 -6.48 17.76 12.57
N ARG A 9 -6.96 18.88 12.03
CA ARG A 9 -6.53 19.37 10.72
C ARG A 9 -5.04 19.70 10.69
N GLN A 10 -4.50 20.30 11.75
CA GLN A 10 -3.08 20.60 11.81
C GLN A 10 -2.22 19.35 11.92
N LYS A 11 -2.59 18.39 12.78
CA LYS A 11 -1.92 17.09 12.85
C LYS A 11 -1.97 16.36 11.49
N PHE A 12 -3.11 16.36 10.82
CA PHE A 12 -3.26 15.80 9.48
C PHE A 12 -2.34 16.48 8.47
N ALA A 13 -2.28 17.83 8.45
CA ALA A 13 -1.40 18.57 7.55
C ALA A 13 0.07 18.26 7.80
N ASN A 14 0.51 18.18 9.07
CA ASN A 14 1.85 17.79 9.43
C ASN A 14 2.16 16.34 9.03
N SER A 15 1.20 15.43 9.19
CA SER A 15 1.35 14.03 8.78
C SER A 15 1.46 13.91 7.26
N LEU A 16 0.70 14.71 6.51
CA LEU A 16 0.82 14.78 5.05
C LEU A 16 2.18 15.35 4.64
N LYS A 17 2.69 16.37 5.37
CA LYS A 17 4.04 16.89 5.17
C LYS A 17 5.09 15.80 5.40
N LEU A 18 4.93 14.97 6.43
CA LEU A 18 5.81 13.83 6.70
C LEU A 18 5.77 12.80 5.55
N ARG A 19 4.58 12.46 5.03
CA ARG A 19 4.42 11.60 3.86
C ARG A 19 5.16 12.16 2.65
N MET A 20 5.00 13.46 2.38
CA MET A 20 5.68 14.15 1.28
C MET A 20 7.20 14.18 1.47
N ALA A 21 7.67 14.42 2.69
CA ALA A 21 9.09 14.39 3.04
C ALA A 21 9.71 13.04 2.71
N MET A 22 9.07 11.95 3.15
CA MET A 22 9.55 10.60 2.85
C MET A 22 9.49 10.28 1.35
N ARG A 23 8.55 10.85 0.60
CA ARG A 23 8.44 10.68 -0.86
C ARG A 23 9.68 11.16 -1.60
N ILE A 24 10.31 12.25 -1.16
CA ILE A 24 11.46 12.85 -1.82
C ILE A 24 12.81 12.42 -1.25
N CYS A 25 12.84 11.42 -0.37
CA CYS A 25 14.07 11.05 0.37
C CYS A 25 15.22 10.57 -0.51
N TYR A 26 14.96 10.12 -1.72
CA TYR A 26 15.97 9.71 -2.69
C TYR A 26 16.35 10.82 -3.69
N VAL A 27 15.50 11.83 -3.83
CA VAL A 27 15.76 13.00 -4.70
C VAL A 27 16.54 14.07 -3.95
N ASP A 28 16.08 14.42 -2.77
CA ASP A 28 16.65 15.48 -1.95
C ASP A 28 16.61 15.06 -0.47
N LYS A 29 17.66 14.34 -0.09
CA LYS A 29 17.83 13.83 1.27
C LYS A 29 17.82 14.95 2.31
N GLY A 30 18.50 16.07 2.02
CA GLY A 30 18.61 17.20 2.95
C GLY A 30 17.27 17.86 3.21
N LYS A 31 16.52 18.17 2.16
CA LYS A 31 15.16 18.73 2.27
C LYS A 31 14.21 17.75 2.95
N SER A 32 14.28 16.46 2.62
CA SER A 32 13.49 15.42 3.25
C SER A 32 13.71 15.40 4.77
N GLU A 33 14.95 15.38 5.23
CA GLU A 33 15.29 15.38 6.65
C GLU A 33 14.76 16.63 7.38
N ILE A 34 14.93 17.82 6.78
CA ILE A 34 14.39 19.07 7.34
C ILE A 34 12.88 18.99 7.47
N MET A 35 12.18 18.58 6.42
CA MET A 35 10.71 18.46 6.43
C MET A 35 10.22 17.43 7.44
N VAL A 36 10.93 16.31 7.63
CA VAL A 36 10.62 15.32 8.68
C VAL A 36 10.68 15.97 10.05
N LYS A 37 11.81 16.62 10.39
CA LYS A 37 12.02 17.28 11.68
C LYS A 37 10.96 18.35 11.96
N GLU A 38 10.61 19.14 10.95
CA GLU A 38 9.56 20.15 11.08
C GLU A 38 8.17 19.55 11.28
N ALA A 39 7.86 18.44 10.61
CA ALA A 39 6.56 17.80 10.69
C ALA A 39 6.30 17.16 12.06
N ILE A 40 7.31 16.52 12.65
CA ILE A 40 7.19 15.81 13.93
C ILE A 40 7.39 16.72 15.16
N ASP A 41 7.77 17.97 14.96
CA ASP A 41 8.09 18.91 16.03
C ASP A 41 6.88 19.24 16.89
N THR A 42 7.00 19.00 18.19
CA THR A 42 5.99 19.32 19.21
C THR A 42 6.43 20.44 20.16
N SER A 43 7.58 21.07 19.91
CA SER A 43 8.08 22.17 20.74
C SER A 43 7.26 23.45 20.59
N ASN A 44 7.28 24.30 21.60
CA ASN A 44 6.65 25.64 21.56
C ASN A 44 5.15 25.61 21.16
N GLY A 45 4.41 24.59 21.59
CA GLY A 45 2.97 24.47 21.31
C GLY A 45 2.62 23.95 19.92
N LYS A 46 3.60 23.49 19.14
CA LYS A 46 3.34 22.77 17.88
C LYS A 46 2.70 21.41 18.16
N LEU A 47 1.86 20.94 17.28
CA LEU A 47 1.05 19.75 17.50
C LEU A 47 1.69 18.44 17.01
N GLY A 48 2.77 18.53 16.25
CA GLY A 48 3.34 17.34 15.61
C GLY A 48 2.39 16.67 14.63
N VAL A 49 2.49 15.37 14.53
CA VAL A 49 1.74 14.51 13.61
C VAL A 49 0.62 13.74 14.32
N MET A 50 -0.19 13.01 13.56
CA MET A 50 -1.20 12.07 14.08
C MET A 50 -0.49 10.94 14.84
N THR A 51 -0.98 10.63 16.05
CA THR A 51 -0.34 9.62 16.93
C THR A 51 -1.30 8.56 17.47
N GLU A 52 -2.60 8.76 17.29
CA GLU A 52 -3.64 7.86 17.81
C GLU A 52 -4.81 7.74 16.83
N ASN A 53 -5.63 6.71 16.94
CA ASN A 53 -6.73 6.45 16.02
C ASN A 53 -7.82 7.53 16.03
N SER A 54 -7.93 8.29 17.11
CA SER A 54 -8.82 9.45 17.18
C SER A 54 -8.40 10.60 16.26
N ASP A 55 -7.14 10.62 15.81
CA ASP A 55 -6.59 11.57 14.84
C ASP A 55 -6.88 11.16 13.38
N ASN A 56 -7.30 9.92 13.12
CA ASN A 56 -7.47 9.39 11.77
C ASN A 56 -8.39 10.26 10.92
N ALA A 57 -7.98 10.50 9.67
CA ALA A 57 -8.70 11.31 8.71
C ALA A 57 -9.57 10.45 7.81
N PHE A 58 -10.88 10.53 8.02
CA PHE A 58 -11.90 9.89 7.22
C PHE A 58 -12.87 10.92 6.65
N MET A 59 -13.31 10.69 5.42
CA MET A 59 -14.41 11.43 4.82
C MET A 59 -15.68 10.58 4.87
N PRO A 60 -16.78 11.09 5.47
CA PRO A 60 -18.07 10.41 5.39
C PRO A 60 -18.51 10.23 3.94
N ALA A 61 -19.12 9.11 3.62
CA ALA A 61 -19.65 8.83 2.30
C ALA A 61 -21.09 8.35 2.38
N THR A 62 -21.95 8.87 1.49
CA THR A 62 -23.27 8.31 1.23
C THR A 62 -23.16 7.10 0.30
N ILE A 63 -22.30 7.25 -0.71
CA ILE A 63 -21.90 6.15 -1.60
C ILE A 63 -20.38 6.17 -1.66
N ASN A 64 -19.77 5.10 -1.14
CA ASN A 64 -18.33 4.93 -1.21
C ASN A 64 -17.91 4.52 -2.63
N PRO A 65 -17.07 5.28 -3.33
CA PRO A 65 -16.63 4.94 -4.69
C PRO A 65 -15.94 3.58 -4.77
N PHE A 66 -15.24 3.18 -3.70
CA PHE A 66 -14.58 1.88 -3.65
C PHE A 66 -15.59 0.73 -3.60
N TYR A 67 -16.72 0.90 -2.88
CA TYR A 67 -17.84 -0.05 -2.95
C TYR A 67 -18.36 -0.19 -4.38
N MET A 68 -18.53 0.95 -5.08
CA MET A 68 -18.99 0.93 -6.47
C MET A 68 -18.05 0.16 -7.39
N VAL A 69 -16.75 0.33 -7.22
CA VAL A 69 -15.73 -0.43 -7.98
C VAL A 69 -15.78 -1.93 -7.66
N CYS A 70 -15.95 -2.28 -6.38
CA CYS A 70 -15.91 -3.67 -5.94
C CYS A 70 -17.19 -4.46 -6.26
N TYR A 71 -18.35 -3.80 -6.27
CA TYR A 71 -19.64 -4.51 -6.33
C TYR A 71 -20.57 -4.11 -7.48
N SER A 72 -20.39 -2.93 -8.05
CA SER A 72 -21.28 -2.44 -9.11
C SER A 72 -20.61 -2.34 -10.47
N TYR A 73 -19.34 -1.97 -10.50
CA TYR A 73 -18.58 -1.89 -11.73
C TYR A 73 -18.20 -3.29 -12.21
N ASN A 74 -18.31 -3.57 -13.50
CA ASN A 74 -18.02 -4.87 -14.12
C ASN A 74 -18.64 -6.09 -13.36
N GLY A 75 -19.87 -5.94 -12.85
CA GLY A 75 -20.53 -7.05 -12.16
C GLY A 75 -19.89 -7.49 -10.85
N GLY A 76 -19.06 -6.62 -10.23
CA GLY A 76 -18.41 -6.91 -8.94
C GLY A 76 -17.13 -7.75 -9.08
N GLU A 77 -16.41 -7.62 -10.17
CA GLU A 77 -15.21 -8.40 -10.45
C GLU A 77 -13.93 -7.94 -9.78
N THR A 78 -13.95 -6.78 -9.14
CA THR A 78 -12.79 -6.29 -8.37
C THR A 78 -12.64 -7.12 -7.11
N LYS A 79 -11.52 -7.82 -7.00
CA LYS A 79 -11.21 -8.75 -5.92
C LYS A 79 -9.98 -8.28 -5.14
N ILE A 80 -9.75 -8.90 -3.98
CA ILE A 80 -8.47 -8.78 -3.28
C ILE A 80 -7.37 -9.30 -4.20
N SER A 81 -6.20 -8.63 -4.21
CA SER A 81 -5.07 -9.11 -5.00
C SER A 81 -4.45 -10.38 -4.42
N ALA A 82 -3.91 -11.22 -5.30
CA ALA A 82 -3.16 -12.41 -4.90
C ALA A 82 -1.96 -12.05 -4.01
N ASP A 83 -1.30 -10.92 -4.28
CA ASP A 83 -0.22 -10.43 -3.44
C ASP A 83 -0.67 -10.20 -2.00
N LEU A 84 -1.76 -9.45 -1.81
CA LEU A 84 -2.27 -9.17 -0.45
C LEU A 84 -2.69 -10.46 0.26
N SER A 85 -3.38 -11.37 -0.43
CA SER A 85 -3.78 -12.65 0.18
C SER A 85 -2.58 -13.53 0.54
N SER A 86 -1.54 -13.58 -0.29
CA SER A 86 -0.30 -14.31 -0.01
C SER A 86 0.39 -13.82 1.27
N TYR A 87 0.49 -12.50 1.43
CA TYR A 87 1.06 -11.91 2.65
C TYR A 87 0.18 -12.19 3.88
N MET A 88 -1.12 -11.89 3.80
CA MET A 88 -1.99 -11.98 4.97
C MET A 88 -2.26 -13.44 5.38
N ASN A 89 -2.35 -14.38 4.44
CA ASN A 89 -2.48 -15.80 4.75
C ASN A 89 -1.19 -16.34 5.37
N GLY A 90 -0.04 -16.08 4.75
CA GLY A 90 1.25 -16.52 5.28
C GLY A 90 1.52 -15.99 6.68
N TYR A 91 1.23 -14.73 6.93
CA TYR A 91 1.34 -14.12 8.27
C TYR A 91 0.26 -14.59 9.26
N GLN A 92 -0.77 -15.31 8.80
CA GLN A 92 -1.98 -15.59 9.58
C GLN A 92 -2.59 -14.30 10.17
N ASP A 93 -2.60 -13.24 9.36
CA ASP A 93 -2.98 -11.90 9.78
C ASP A 93 -4.49 -11.82 10.07
N PRO A 94 -4.90 -11.51 11.32
CA PRO A 94 -6.32 -11.42 11.66
C PRO A 94 -7.09 -10.34 10.88
N ARG A 95 -6.41 -9.32 10.35
CA ARG A 95 -7.02 -8.25 9.56
C ARG A 95 -7.57 -8.73 8.22
N ARG A 96 -7.13 -9.91 7.72
CA ARG A 96 -7.63 -10.46 6.46
C ARG A 96 -9.15 -10.68 6.46
N GLU A 97 -9.71 -11.11 7.60
CA GLU A 97 -11.15 -11.33 7.77
C GLU A 97 -11.95 -10.02 7.86
N ILE A 98 -11.26 -8.92 8.09
CA ILE A 98 -11.83 -7.57 8.14
C ILE A 98 -11.76 -6.91 6.76
N TYR A 99 -10.69 -7.16 6.00
CA TYR A 99 -10.48 -6.62 4.66
C TYR A 99 -11.20 -7.41 3.57
N GLY A 100 -11.35 -8.69 3.75
CA GLY A 100 -11.88 -9.60 2.75
C GLY A 100 -13.03 -10.48 3.21
N VAL A 101 -13.79 -10.92 2.24
CA VAL A 101 -14.79 -11.98 2.40
C VAL A 101 -14.17 -13.26 1.88
N THR A 102 -14.38 -14.37 2.60
CA THR A 102 -13.97 -15.70 2.11
C THR A 102 -14.61 -15.97 0.76
N SER A 103 -13.83 -16.54 -0.16
CA SER A 103 -14.38 -17.05 -1.40
C SER A 103 -15.31 -18.22 -1.10
N THR A 104 -16.44 -18.25 -1.79
CA THR A 104 -17.37 -19.39 -1.72
C THR A 104 -17.09 -20.32 -2.88
N PHE A 105 -16.91 -21.60 -2.57
CA PHE A 105 -16.62 -22.62 -3.54
C PHE A 105 -17.71 -23.70 -3.57
N ASP A 106 -17.94 -24.24 -4.76
CA ASP A 106 -18.65 -25.49 -4.93
C ASP A 106 -17.66 -26.63 -4.61
N GLU A 107 -17.99 -27.47 -3.61
CA GLU A 107 -17.19 -28.62 -3.18
C GLU A 107 -16.88 -29.59 -4.32
N SER A 108 -17.70 -29.59 -5.38
CA SER A 108 -17.53 -30.45 -6.56
C SER A 108 -16.25 -30.11 -7.37
N GLU A 109 -15.67 -28.94 -7.16
CA GLU A 109 -14.49 -28.48 -7.92
C GLU A 109 -13.15 -28.61 -7.18
N ASN A 110 -13.11 -29.30 -6.04
CA ASN A 110 -11.92 -29.49 -5.19
C ASN A 110 -11.25 -28.20 -4.68
N ILE A 111 -11.98 -27.10 -4.54
CA ILE A 111 -11.44 -25.85 -4.11
C ILE A 111 -11.92 -25.54 -2.70
N THR A 112 -10.97 -25.29 -1.81
CA THR A 112 -11.25 -25.03 -0.40
C THR A 112 -11.70 -23.60 -0.20
N ASN A 113 -12.73 -23.37 0.63
CA ASN A 113 -13.09 -22.05 1.10
C ASN A 113 -11.88 -21.39 1.78
N GLY A 114 -11.65 -20.10 1.50
CA GLY A 114 -10.53 -19.37 2.09
C GLY A 114 -10.41 -17.95 1.56
N PHE A 115 -9.31 -17.30 1.85
CA PHE A 115 -8.95 -16.00 1.30
C PHE A 115 -8.04 -16.20 0.09
N HIS A 116 -8.64 -16.15 -1.09
CA HIS A 116 -7.96 -16.31 -2.36
C HIS A 116 -8.01 -15.01 -3.16
N GLY A 117 -6.88 -14.33 -3.25
CA GLY A 117 -6.77 -13.12 -4.07
C GLY A 117 -6.68 -13.44 -5.57
N LEU A 118 -7.06 -12.48 -6.39
CA LEU A 118 -6.95 -12.57 -7.84
C LEU A 118 -5.57 -12.07 -8.28
N ARG A 119 -4.85 -12.87 -9.07
CA ARG A 119 -3.54 -12.46 -9.56
C ARG A 119 -3.66 -11.39 -10.65
N VAL A 120 -2.82 -10.35 -10.56
CA VAL A 120 -2.77 -9.29 -11.57
C VAL A 120 -2.37 -9.87 -12.94
N GLY A 121 -3.09 -9.48 -13.98
CA GLY A 121 -2.88 -10.03 -15.33
C GLY A 121 -3.59 -11.37 -15.62
N ASN A 122 -4.50 -11.77 -14.73
CA ASN A 122 -5.37 -12.93 -14.93
C ASN A 122 -6.34 -12.67 -16.09
N GLU A 123 -6.56 -13.68 -16.91
CA GLU A 123 -7.43 -13.62 -18.11
C GLU A 123 -8.66 -14.53 -18.00
N TYR A 124 -9.07 -14.91 -16.78
CA TYR A 124 -10.26 -15.72 -16.60
C TYR A 124 -11.55 -14.97 -16.96
N PRO A 125 -12.57 -15.68 -17.45
CA PRO A 125 -13.90 -15.10 -17.65
C PRO A 125 -14.53 -14.63 -16.33
N ILE A 126 -15.34 -13.58 -16.41
CA ILE A 126 -16.10 -12.97 -15.31
C ILE A 126 -16.81 -13.99 -14.41
N LYS A 127 -17.47 -14.98 -14.99
CA LYS A 127 -18.22 -16.02 -14.26
C LYS A 127 -17.38 -16.89 -13.32
N THR A 128 -16.06 -16.84 -13.40
CA THR A 128 -15.15 -17.55 -12.50
C THR A 128 -14.76 -16.72 -11.26
N GLY A 129 -15.23 -15.49 -11.15
CA GLY A 129 -14.89 -14.56 -10.08
C GLY A 129 -15.30 -15.00 -8.67
N GLN A 130 -16.21 -15.96 -8.52
CA GLN A 130 -16.62 -16.52 -7.23
C GLN A 130 -15.48 -17.25 -6.50
N CYS A 131 -14.47 -17.70 -7.25
CA CYS A 131 -13.29 -18.35 -6.72
C CYS A 131 -12.38 -17.42 -5.90
N TYR A 132 -12.61 -16.13 -5.99
CA TYR A 132 -11.74 -15.12 -5.42
C TYR A 132 -12.45 -14.26 -4.39
N SER A 133 -11.72 -13.85 -3.37
CA SER A 133 -12.23 -13.08 -2.24
C SER A 133 -12.62 -11.66 -2.64
N ASN A 134 -13.86 -11.28 -2.34
CA ASN A 134 -14.30 -9.89 -2.45
C ASN A 134 -13.68 -9.04 -1.33
N VAL A 135 -13.62 -7.75 -1.58
CA VAL A 135 -13.29 -6.75 -0.56
C VAL A 135 -14.51 -6.55 0.35
N LYS A 136 -14.28 -6.52 1.65
CA LYS A 136 -15.32 -6.26 2.65
C LYS A 136 -15.47 -4.75 2.85
N VAL A 137 -16.38 -4.16 2.09
CA VAL A 137 -16.70 -2.72 2.16
C VAL A 137 -18.20 -2.53 1.98
N GLU A 138 -18.78 -1.62 2.76
CA GLU A 138 -20.20 -1.27 2.68
C GLU A 138 -20.39 0.01 1.85
N VAL A 139 -21.59 0.19 1.29
CA VAL A 139 -21.94 1.36 0.47
C VAL A 139 -21.69 2.68 1.21
N SER A 140 -21.91 2.72 2.52
CA SER A 140 -21.73 3.89 3.37
C SER A 140 -20.44 3.90 4.17
N SER A 141 -19.52 2.97 3.92
CA SER A 141 -18.23 2.96 4.59
C SER A 141 -17.50 4.30 4.39
N PRO A 142 -16.95 4.92 5.43
CA PRO A 142 -16.20 6.16 5.28
C PRO A 142 -14.94 5.93 4.45
N ILE A 143 -14.52 6.95 3.71
CA ILE A 143 -13.33 6.92 2.88
C ILE A 143 -12.14 7.34 3.74
N MET A 144 -11.17 6.45 3.90
CA MET A 144 -9.93 6.75 4.62
C MET A 144 -9.02 7.60 3.75
N TRP A 145 -8.49 8.68 4.31
CA TRP A 145 -7.48 9.52 3.67
C TRP A 145 -6.08 9.28 4.26
N MET A 146 -6.02 9.15 5.57
CA MET A 146 -4.78 8.86 6.29
C MET A 146 -5.10 8.32 7.68
N ASN A 147 -4.28 7.41 8.18
CA ASN A 147 -4.39 6.87 9.52
C ASN A 147 -3.10 7.06 10.33
N ALA A 148 -3.22 7.00 11.65
CA ALA A 148 -2.09 7.12 12.56
C ALA A 148 -1.11 5.96 12.43
N ALA A 149 -1.57 4.78 12.03
CA ALA A 149 -0.70 3.64 11.77
C ALA A 149 0.31 3.96 10.65
N GLU A 150 -0.14 4.55 9.54
CA GLU A 150 0.75 5.01 8.48
C GLU A 150 1.81 5.98 9.00
N VAL A 151 1.39 6.93 9.84
CA VAL A 151 2.31 7.94 10.40
C VAL A 151 3.39 7.30 11.25
N MET A 152 3.05 6.26 12.03
CA MET A 152 4.06 5.51 12.78
C MET A 152 5.04 4.78 11.88
N PHE A 153 4.60 4.20 10.76
CA PHE A 153 5.50 3.59 9.78
C PHE A 153 6.39 4.62 9.06
N LEU A 154 5.88 5.81 8.76
CA LEU A 154 6.70 6.91 8.23
C LEU A 154 7.75 7.34 9.25
N ARG A 155 7.41 7.42 10.54
CA ARG A 155 8.36 7.70 11.62
C ARG A 155 9.35 6.56 11.82
N ALA A 156 8.93 5.30 11.67
CA ALA A 156 9.83 4.14 11.73
C ALA A 156 10.93 4.23 10.65
N GLU A 157 10.55 4.59 9.41
CA GLU A 157 11.52 4.82 8.35
C GLU A 157 12.41 6.05 8.62
N ALA A 158 11.82 7.15 9.10
CA ALA A 158 12.59 8.34 9.47
C ALA A 158 13.62 8.05 10.58
N ALA A 159 13.24 7.25 11.57
CA ALA A 159 14.15 6.78 12.63
C ALA A 159 15.24 5.85 12.08
N LEU A 160 14.89 4.96 11.15
CA LEU A 160 15.85 4.09 10.46
C LEU A 160 16.89 4.89 9.66
N ARG A 161 16.52 6.07 9.16
CA ARG A 161 17.39 7.02 8.48
C ARG A 161 18.18 7.92 9.43
N GLY A 162 17.90 7.87 10.74
CA GLY A 162 18.52 8.73 11.76
C GLY A 162 17.93 10.15 11.81
N TRP A 163 16.75 10.40 11.21
CA TRP A 163 16.11 11.72 11.15
C TRP A 163 15.08 11.95 12.27
N ASP A 164 14.49 10.90 12.79
CA ASP A 164 13.65 10.89 13.98
C ASP A 164 14.38 10.12 15.10
N THR A 165 14.71 10.81 16.17
CA THR A 165 15.48 10.23 17.29
C THR A 165 14.67 10.06 18.57
N GLU A 166 13.36 10.32 18.53
CA GLU A 166 12.50 10.22 19.71
C GLU A 166 12.31 8.76 20.17
N LYS A 167 12.14 7.85 19.19
CA LYS A 167 12.03 6.41 19.45
C LYS A 167 12.86 5.61 18.44
N THR A 168 13.06 4.33 18.75
CA THR A 168 13.73 3.42 17.82
C THR A 168 12.83 3.08 16.62
N PRO A 169 13.40 2.67 15.47
CA PRO A 169 12.62 2.18 14.33
C PRO A 169 11.66 1.04 14.73
N LYS A 170 12.12 0.11 15.56
CA LYS A 170 11.31 -0.99 16.12
C LYS A 170 10.10 -0.47 16.87
N ALA A 171 10.30 0.48 17.77
CA ALA A 171 9.21 1.01 18.59
C ALA A 171 8.10 1.66 17.74
N TYR A 172 8.46 2.42 16.71
CA TYR A 172 7.49 2.99 15.78
C TYR A 172 6.83 1.93 14.90
N TYR A 173 7.57 0.95 14.41
CA TYR A 173 7.05 -0.17 13.63
C TYR A 173 5.97 -0.93 14.39
N GLU A 174 6.27 -1.33 15.62
CA GLU A 174 5.32 -2.04 16.49
C GLU A 174 4.11 -1.16 16.85
N ALA A 175 4.32 0.13 17.10
CA ALA A 175 3.23 1.08 17.35
C ALA A 175 2.29 1.19 16.14
N GLY A 176 2.83 1.22 14.92
CA GLY A 176 2.03 1.23 13.70
C GLY A 176 1.16 -0.02 13.56
N ILE A 177 1.70 -1.19 13.84
CA ILE A 177 0.93 -2.45 13.83
C ILE A 177 -0.18 -2.42 14.88
N ARG A 178 0.12 -2.01 16.13
CA ARG A 178 -0.88 -1.92 17.22
C ARG A 178 -2.01 -0.97 16.85
N LEU A 179 -1.70 0.21 16.31
CA LEU A 179 -2.72 1.17 15.85
C LEU A 179 -3.59 0.61 14.73
N SER A 180 -3.00 -0.11 13.76
CA SER A 180 -3.76 -0.77 12.69
C SER A 180 -4.71 -1.83 13.23
N PHE A 181 -4.27 -2.66 14.18
CA PHE A 181 -5.11 -3.66 14.84
C PHE A 181 -6.24 -3.01 15.64
N GLU A 182 -5.94 -1.99 16.42
CA GLU A 182 -6.92 -1.24 17.21
C GLU A 182 -7.96 -0.57 16.32
N GLN A 183 -7.54 0.12 15.24
CA GLN A 183 -8.44 0.75 14.27
C GLN A 183 -9.47 -0.23 13.72
N LEU A 184 -9.04 -1.45 13.44
CA LEU A 184 -9.86 -2.49 12.81
C LEU A 184 -10.56 -3.39 13.84
N GLY A 185 -10.25 -3.28 15.13
CA GLY A 185 -10.75 -4.21 16.15
C GLY A 185 -10.18 -5.63 16.03
N ALA A 186 -9.06 -5.80 15.34
CA ALA A 186 -8.36 -7.07 15.23
C ALA A 186 -7.75 -7.49 16.58
N LYS A 187 -7.61 -8.80 16.80
CA LYS A 187 -7.16 -9.36 18.08
C LYS A 187 -5.76 -9.95 17.97
N ASN A 188 -5.16 -10.26 19.13
CA ASN A 188 -3.90 -10.99 19.24
C ASN A 188 -2.70 -10.27 18.61
N VAL A 189 -2.65 -8.94 18.74
CA VAL A 189 -1.56 -8.13 18.16
C VAL A 189 -0.18 -8.50 18.73
N GLU A 190 -0.07 -8.86 20.01
CA GLU A 190 1.22 -9.19 20.62
C GLU A 190 1.77 -10.52 20.07
N ASP A 191 0.93 -11.52 19.83
CA ASP A 191 1.33 -12.76 19.16
C ASP A 191 1.75 -12.51 17.71
N TYR A 192 1.04 -11.60 17.03
CA TYR A 192 1.39 -11.19 15.67
C TYR A 192 2.76 -10.51 15.59
N LEU A 193 3.07 -9.63 16.55
CA LEU A 193 4.34 -8.90 16.59
C LEU A 193 5.58 -9.79 16.76
N VAL A 194 5.44 -10.94 17.39
CA VAL A 194 6.53 -11.91 17.58
C VAL A 194 6.53 -13.03 16.54
N SER A 195 5.60 -13.00 15.60
CA SER A 195 5.46 -14.03 14.58
C SER A 195 6.64 -14.03 13.60
N THR A 196 7.21 -15.20 13.41
CA THR A 196 8.26 -15.45 12.41
C THR A 196 7.72 -15.91 11.07
N ASN A 197 6.40 -15.96 10.93
CA ASN A 197 5.75 -16.32 9.69
C ASN A 197 6.13 -15.37 8.54
N THR A 198 6.15 -15.90 7.34
CA THR A 198 6.45 -15.21 6.09
C THR A 198 5.29 -15.33 5.11
N PRO A 199 5.23 -14.52 4.06
CA PRO A 199 4.23 -14.68 3.01
C PRO A 199 4.23 -16.11 2.46
N GLU A 200 3.06 -16.65 2.15
CA GLU A 200 2.94 -17.98 1.56
C GLU A 200 3.05 -17.94 0.02
N SER A 201 3.31 -19.10 -0.57
CA SER A 201 3.20 -19.26 -2.02
C SER A 201 1.75 -19.12 -2.46
N TYR A 202 1.53 -18.47 -3.59
CA TYR A 202 0.18 -18.29 -4.12
C TYR A 202 -0.24 -19.50 -4.95
N LYS A 203 -1.30 -20.17 -4.50
CA LYS A 203 -2.00 -21.21 -5.25
C LYS A 203 -3.26 -20.62 -5.83
N ASP A 204 -3.32 -20.53 -7.15
CA ASP A 204 -4.50 -20.10 -7.84
C ASP A 204 -5.62 -21.14 -7.68
N PRO A 205 -6.81 -20.78 -7.20
CA PRO A 205 -7.93 -21.71 -7.08
C PRO A 205 -8.24 -22.48 -8.37
N LEU A 206 -8.08 -21.84 -9.53
CA LEU A 206 -8.29 -22.46 -10.83
C LEU A 206 -7.01 -23.08 -11.44
N GLY A 207 -5.89 -22.96 -10.77
CA GLY A 207 -4.65 -23.67 -11.06
C GLY A 207 -3.70 -22.96 -12.04
N THR A 208 -4.21 -22.18 -13.01
CA THR A 208 -3.41 -21.66 -14.14
C THR A 208 -2.41 -20.58 -13.73
N TYR A 209 -2.80 -19.71 -12.80
CA TYR A 209 -2.02 -18.51 -12.47
C TYR A 209 -1.30 -18.59 -11.12
N SER A 210 -1.05 -19.80 -10.64
CA SER A 210 -0.24 -20.02 -9.44
C SER A 210 1.17 -19.40 -9.58
N PHE A 211 1.76 -19.04 -8.45
CA PHE A 211 3.12 -18.50 -8.39
C PHE A 211 4.04 -19.47 -7.67
N SER A 212 5.06 -19.96 -8.37
CA SER A 212 6.03 -20.89 -7.82
C SER A 212 7.03 -20.17 -6.90
N GLY A 213 6.88 -20.30 -5.63
CA GLY A 213 7.69 -19.60 -4.62
C GLY A 213 6.87 -18.61 -3.82
N THR A 214 7.54 -17.79 -3.03
CA THR A 214 6.91 -16.75 -2.22
C THR A 214 7.33 -15.37 -2.71
N PRO A 215 6.47 -14.35 -2.62
CA PRO A 215 6.86 -13.01 -3.04
C PRO A 215 8.00 -12.45 -2.18
N SER A 216 8.06 -12.84 -0.90
CA SER A 216 9.08 -12.41 0.05
C SER A 216 9.26 -13.44 1.16
N THR A 217 10.42 -13.38 1.81
CA THR A 217 10.74 -14.14 3.03
C THR A 217 10.75 -13.28 4.28
N ILE A 218 10.26 -12.03 4.18
CA ILE A 218 10.27 -11.10 5.31
C ILE A 218 9.21 -11.51 6.35
N SER A 219 9.62 -11.61 7.62
CA SER A 219 8.73 -11.92 8.74
C SER A 219 8.13 -10.66 9.36
N VAL A 220 7.04 -10.84 10.12
CA VAL A 220 6.43 -9.75 10.91
C VAL A 220 7.36 -9.33 12.04
N GLN A 221 7.92 -10.29 12.78
CA GLN A 221 8.79 -10.01 13.92
C GLN A 221 9.93 -9.08 13.51
N TRP A 222 10.10 -7.98 14.26
CA TRP A 222 11.25 -7.11 14.07
C TRP A 222 12.56 -7.87 14.35
N LYS A 223 13.49 -7.69 13.44
CA LYS A 223 14.87 -8.18 13.60
C LYS A 223 15.80 -7.01 13.33
N ASP A 224 16.74 -6.80 14.24
CA ASP A 224 17.85 -5.88 13.97
C ASP A 224 18.69 -6.49 12.84
N GLY A 225 18.89 -5.73 11.80
CA GLY A 225 19.53 -6.22 10.59
C GLY A 225 20.02 -5.07 9.72
N ASN A 226 20.15 -5.33 8.44
CA ASN A 226 20.50 -4.30 7.49
C ASN A 226 19.32 -3.35 7.22
N PHE A 227 19.64 -2.19 6.66
CA PHE A 227 18.67 -1.14 6.34
C PHE A 227 17.53 -1.65 5.46
N GLU A 228 17.84 -2.42 4.42
CA GLU A 228 16.87 -2.88 3.43
C GLU A 228 15.85 -3.88 4.00
N GLU A 229 16.27 -4.81 4.84
CA GLU A 229 15.34 -5.73 5.52
C GLU A 229 14.40 -4.98 6.48
N SER A 230 14.95 -4.02 7.21
CA SER A 230 14.15 -3.18 8.10
C SER A 230 13.15 -2.33 7.32
N LEU A 231 13.57 -1.74 6.20
CA LEU A 231 12.71 -0.97 5.31
C LEU A 231 11.62 -1.85 4.70
N GLU A 232 11.95 -3.04 4.22
CA GLU A 232 10.98 -4.00 3.69
C GLU A 232 9.89 -4.32 4.72
N ARG A 233 10.25 -4.59 5.99
CA ARG A 233 9.27 -4.82 7.07
C ARG A 233 8.35 -3.63 7.27
N ILE A 234 8.93 -2.45 7.39
CA ILE A 234 8.18 -1.21 7.62
C ILE A 234 7.17 -0.99 6.49
N ILE A 235 7.63 -1.02 5.24
CA ILE A 235 6.77 -0.73 4.09
C ILE A 235 5.73 -1.82 3.87
N THR A 236 6.06 -3.08 4.11
CA THR A 236 5.09 -4.19 4.03
C THR A 236 3.95 -4.00 5.02
N GLN A 237 4.23 -3.69 6.28
CA GLN A 237 3.19 -3.46 7.27
C GLN A 237 2.44 -2.15 7.04
N LYS A 238 3.10 -1.10 6.55
CA LYS A 238 2.45 0.13 6.09
C LYS A 238 1.45 -0.15 4.97
N TRP A 239 1.85 -0.95 3.98
CA TRP A 239 0.99 -1.35 2.86
C TRP A 239 -0.28 -2.07 3.34
N ILE A 240 -0.13 -3.06 4.25
CA ILE A 240 -1.27 -3.78 4.83
C ILE A 240 -2.18 -2.82 5.62
N ALA A 241 -1.60 -1.96 6.47
CA ALA A 241 -2.36 -1.02 7.29
C ALA A 241 -3.10 0.05 6.49
N ASN A 242 -2.59 0.38 5.31
CA ASN A 242 -3.15 1.40 4.42
C ASN A 242 -4.21 0.86 3.43
N PHE A 243 -4.50 -0.44 3.46
CA PHE A 243 -5.57 -0.95 2.60
C PHE A 243 -6.89 -0.21 2.88
N PRO A 244 -7.60 0.34 1.87
CA PRO A 244 -7.45 0.15 0.42
C PRO A 244 -6.80 1.35 -0.32
N LEU A 245 -5.87 2.09 0.26
CA LEU A 245 -5.23 3.26 -0.36
C LEU A 245 -4.25 2.85 -1.48
N GLY A 246 -4.76 2.34 -2.59
CA GLY A 246 -3.97 1.76 -3.67
C GLY A 246 -2.97 2.73 -4.32
N LEU A 247 -3.33 4.00 -4.51
CA LEU A 247 -2.43 5.00 -5.10
C LEU A 247 -1.24 5.31 -4.19
N GLU A 248 -1.45 5.38 -2.88
CA GLU A 248 -0.36 5.54 -1.91
C GLU A 248 0.54 4.30 -1.89
N ALA A 249 -0.05 3.11 -1.91
CA ALA A 249 0.67 1.85 -1.98
C ALA A 249 1.55 1.77 -3.24
N TRP A 250 1.01 2.13 -4.41
CA TRP A 250 1.77 2.17 -5.66
C TRP A 250 2.89 3.22 -5.64
N ALA A 251 2.66 4.37 -5.03
CA ALA A 251 3.68 5.39 -4.89
C ALA A 251 4.84 4.92 -3.98
N GLU A 252 4.54 4.24 -2.86
CA GLU A 252 5.56 3.66 -1.98
C GLU A 252 6.33 2.52 -2.65
N PHE A 253 5.64 1.65 -3.39
CA PHE A 253 6.28 0.60 -4.17
C PHE A 253 7.27 1.17 -5.19
N ARG A 254 6.89 2.21 -5.93
CA ARG A 254 7.79 2.89 -6.87
C ARG A 254 9.00 3.51 -6.16
N ARG A 255 8.80 4.12 -4.99
CA ARG A 255 9.85 4.75 -4.21
C ARG A 255 10.83 3.75 -3.60
N THR A 256 10.34 2.63 -3.07
CA THR A 256 11.12 1.72 -2.23
C THR A 256 11.39 0.35 -2.86
N GLY A 257 10.56 -0.09 -3.81
CA GLY A 257 10.54 -1.47 -4.30
C GLY A 257 9.80 -2.43 -3.38
N TYR A 258 9.15 -1.94 -2.33
CA TYR A 258 8.44 -2.76 -1.34
C TYR A 258 6.94 -2.42 -1.27
N PRO A 259 6.07 -3.39 -0.88
CA PRO A 259 6.41 -4.79 -0.64
C PRO A 259 6.90 -5.47 -1.92
N LYS A 260 7.62 -6.58 -1.79
CA LYS A 260 7.92 -7.42 -2.95
C LYS A 260 6.65 -8.06 -3.47
N LEU A 261 6.40 -7.96 -4.76
CA LEU A 261 5.18 -8.42 -5.39
C LEU A 261 5.47 -9.52 -6.41
N MET A 262 4.48 -10.38 -6.62
CA MET A 262 4.49 -11.32 -7.74
C MET A 262 4.33 -10.53 -9.04
N GLY A 263 5.10 -10.78 -10.06
CA GLY A 263 4.90 -10.19 -11.38
C GLY A 263 3.50 -10.50 -11.94
N THR A 264 3.07 -9.75 -12.95
CA THR A 264 1.79 -9.99 -13.64
C THR A 264 1.74 -11.39 -14.24
N ALA A 265 0.59 -12.04 -14.20
CA ALA A 265 0.41 -13.37 -14.81
C ALA A 265 0.46 -13.29 -16.34
N SER A 266 -0.03 -12.20 -16.91
CA SER A 266 0.05 -11.91 -18.35
C SER A 266 0.41 -10.44 -18.55
N ASN A 267 1.42 -10.16 -19.37
CA ASN A 267 1.88 -8.82 -19.68
C ASN A 267 1.33 -8.39 -21.06
N LYS A 268 0.44 -7.43 -21.05
CA LYS A 268 -0.21 -6.87 -22.25
C LYS A 268 0.31 -5.47 -22.61
N SER A 269 1.47 -5.08 -22.10
CA SER A 269 2.03 -3.74 -22.35
C SER A 269 2.54 -3.52 -23.79
N GLY A 270 2.56 -4.56 -24.62
CA GLY A 270 3.10 -4.45 -25.97
C GLY A 270 4.62 -4.24 -26.02
N GLY A 271 5.33 -4.61 -24.96
CA GLY A 271 6.79 -4.46 -24.84
C GLY A 271 7.22 -3.17 -24.10
N ASP A 272 6.28 -2.33 -23.69
CA ASP A 272 6.61 -1.13 -22.91
C ASP A 272 7.09 -1.48 -21.50
N ILE A 273 6.55 -2.54 -20.90
CA ILE A 273 7.01 -3.06 -19.59
C ILE A 273 7.68 -4.42 -19.83
N GLU A 274 8.90 -4.59 -19.35
CA GLU A 274 9.60 -5.87 -19.39
C GLU A 274 8.91 -6.91 -18.48
N GLU A 275 9.10 -8.19 -18.81
CA GLU A 275 8.54 -9.27 -18.02
C GLU A 275 9.04 -9.24 -16.57
N GLY A 276 8.12 -9.37 -15.63
CA GLY A 276 8.41 -9.26 -14.18
C GLY A 276 8.63 -7.84 -13.66
N LYS A 277 8.60 -6.83 -14.51
CA LYS A 277 8.65 -5.41 -14.11
C LYS A 277 7.24 -4.83 -13.95
N PHE A 278 7.17 -3.62 -13.41
CA PHE A 278 5.91 -2.92 -13.10
C PHE A 278 5.90 -1.53 -13.70
N PRO A 279 4.72 -1.01 -14.07
CA PRO A 279 4.61 0.35 -14.57
C PRO A 279 5.07 1.37 -13.50
N ARG A 280 5.82 2.35 -13.96
CA ARG A 280 6.35 3.46 -13.13
C ARG A 280 5.46 4.69 -13.21
N ARG A 281 4.69 4.82 -14.28
CA ARG A 281 3.69 5.87 -14.51
C ARG A 281 2.59 5.35 -15.44
N LEU A 282 1.51 6.08 -15.55
CA LEU A 282 0.54 5.92 -16.62
C LEU A 282 0.94 6.81 -17.80
N THR A 283 0.65 6.38 -19.02
CA THR A 283 0.75 7.23 -20.20
C THR A 283 -0.24 8.40 -20.12
N TYR A 284 0.01 9.44 -20.87
CA TYR A 284 -0.93 10.55 -20.95
C TYR A 284 -2.25 10.11 -21.64
N PRO A 285 -3.40 10.66 -21.17
CA PRO A 285 -4.69 10.39 -21.82
C PRO A 285 -4.68 10.81 -23.30
N GLN A 286 -5.35 10.04 -24.15
CA GLN A 286 -5.43 10.34 -25.59
C GLN A 286 -6.06 11.71 -25.89
N ASP A 287 -6.93 12.20 -25.02
CA ASP A 287 -7.55 13.50 -25.18
C ASP A 287 -6.56 14.66 -25.03
N GLU A 288 -5.50 14.51 -24.23
CA GLU A 288 -4.41 15.49 -24.15
C GLU A 288 -3.69 15.65 -25.50
N TYR A 289 -3.48 14.56 -26.22
CA TYR A 289 -2.88 14.63 -27.56
C TYR A 289 -3.76 15.35 -28.57
N LYS A 290 -5.08 15.31 -28.43
CA LYS A 290 -6.04 15.97 -29.31
C LYS A 290 -6.27 17.45 -28.97
N THR A 291 -6.42 17.74 -27.68
CA THR A 291 -6.88 19.05 -27.21
C THR A 291 -5.77 19.95 -26.70
N ASN A 292 -4.62 19.37 -26.31
CA ASN A 292 -3.48 20.07 -25.71
C ASN A 292 -2.14 19.66 -26.35
N SER A 293 -2.14 19.47 -27.65
CA SER A 293 -1.06 18.82 -28.41
C SER A 293 0.31 19.52 -28.30
N GLU A 294 0.37 20.82 -28.09
CA GLU A 294 1.63 21.56 -27.93
C GLU A 294 2.28 21.28 -26.58
N ASN A 295 1.52 21.35 -25.49
CA ASN A 295 2.04 21.13 -24.15
C ASN A 295 2.38 19.65 -23.93
N ILE A 296 1.57 18.73 -24.47
CA ILE A 296 1.86 17.29 -24.35
C ILE A 296 3.17 16.93 -25.08
N ARG A 297 3.45 17.50 -26.25
CA ARG A 297 4.72 17.27 -26.96
C ARG A 297 5.92 17.75 -26.13
N LYS A 298 5.82 18.91 -25.48
CA LYS A 298 6.88 19.41 -24.59
C LYS A 298 7.10 18.48 -23.40
N ALA A 299 6.01 18.02 -22.77
CA ALA A 299 6.06 17.09 -21.64
C ALA A 299 6.66 15.74 -22.02
N VAL A 300 6.24 15.16 -23.13
CA VAL A 300 6.76 13.88 -23.67
C VAL A 300 8.25 14.00 -24.01
N THR A 301 8.66 15.10 -24.64
CA THR A 301 10.07 15.36 -24.94
C THR A 301 10.90 15.45 -23.65
N SER A 302 10.40 16.15 -22.62
CA SER A 302 11.08 16.26 -21.34
C SER A 302 11.23 14.94 -20.59
N LEU A 303 10.29 14.01 -20.81
CA LEU A 303 10.32 12.64 -20.22
C LEU A 303 11.17 11.65 -21.04
N GLY A 304 11.58 12.00 -22.24
CA GLY A 304 12.25 11.06 -23.14
C GLY A 304 11.31 10.08 -23.85
N GLY A 305 10.00 10.33 -23.78
CA GLY A 305 8.94 9.50 -24.37
C GLY A 305 7.75 9.36 -23.43
N ASP A 306 6.61 8.89 -23.96
CA ASP A 306 5.40 8.63 -23.17
C ASP A 306 5.25 7.13 -22.91
N TYR A 307 6.13 6.61 -22.04
CA TYR A 307 6.20 5.19 -21.73
C TYR A 307 5.81 4.91 -20.27
N MET A 308 5.17 3.78 -20.03
CA MET A 308 4.82 3.34 -18.67
C MET A 308 6.04 2.96 -17.83
N HIS A 309 7.15 2.56 -18.44
CA HIS A 309 8.42 2.28 -17.77
C HIS A 309 9.16 3.55 -17.34
N SER A 310 8.85 4.72 -17.90
CA SER A 310 9.54 5.96 -17.55
C SER A 310 9.36 6.34 -16.08
N ARG A 311 10.46 6.68 -15.44
CA ARG A 311 10.45 7.12 -14.04
C ARG A 311 10.06 8.59 -13.95
N ILE A 312 9.26 8.93 -12.94
CA ILE A 312 8.92 10.31 -12.62
C ILE A 312 9.98 10.90 -11.67
N TRP A 313 10.02 12.22 -11.54
CA TRP A 313 11.12 12.97 -10.92
C TRP A 313 11.50 12.55 -9.48
N TRP A 314 10.56 12.04 -8.69
CA TRP A 314 10.84 11.58 -7.33
C TRP A 314 11.14 10.07 -7.24
N ASP A 315 10.93 9.34 -8.30
CA ASP A 315 11.20 7.90 -8.40
C ASP A 315 12.67 7.68 -8.79
N CYS A 316 13.57 7.95 -7.84
CA CYS A 316 15.01 8.02 -8.05
C CYS A 316 15.82 7.05 -7.17
N ASN A 317 15.18 6.06 -6.53
CA ASN A 317 15.92 5.09 -5.73
C ASN A 317 16.92 4.33 -6.61
N PRO A 318 18.24 4.47 -6.35
CA PRO A 318 19.26 3.88 -7.22
C PRO A 318 19.31 2.35 -7.12
N ARG A 319 18.77 1.78 -6.06
CA ARG A 319 18.72 0.34 -5.82
C ARG A 319 17.65 -0.36 -6.69
N ILE A 320 16.67 0.36 -7.17
CA ILE A 320 15.63 -0.19 -8.04
C ILE A 320 16.15 -0.10 -9.47
N GLU A 321 16.48 -1.25 -10.04
CA GLU A 321 16.89 -1.35 -11.44
C GLU A 321 15.76 -0.94 -12.38
N GLN A 322 16.14 -0.31 -13.47
CA GLN A 322 15.22 0.14 -14.53
C GLN A 322 14.63 -1.04 -15.27
#